data_e4619c86eb93ea32374c259bf34222dc
#
_entry.id   e4619c86eb93ea32374c259bf34222dc
#
_cell.length_a   1.000
_cell.length_b   1.000
_cell.length_c   1.000
_cell.angle_alpha   90.00
_cell.angle_beta   90.00
_cell.angle_gamma   90.00
#
_symmetry.space_group_name_H-M   'P 1'
#
loop_
_entity.id
_entity.type
_entity.pdbx_description
1 polymer ?
#
loop_
_entity_poly.entity_id
_entity_poly.type
_entity_poly.pdbx_seq_one_letter_code
_entity_poly.pdbx_strand_id
1 'polypeptide(L)'
;MSALTVGTATVSTSLVAGTNTYPNNQGNDNDVLTTNGSGTLTWSAPAGGGGGKETIVNSSSAISGTLNLDFESAQIYHYTANAGGNWTVNFRGSSSVTLNNTMDTNQSLTFVLYSQQGSTAYYNNGWQIDGSGKTPKWLGGFGTPNSGHTNSVDVYTYTIMKIGNNDFRIYANQNFYT
;
A
#
# COMPACT_ATOMS: atom_id res chain seq x y z
N MET A 1 -42.83 -27.28 -0.44
CA MET A 1 -42.52 -26.19 -1.38
C MET A 1 -42.24 -26.82 -2.73
N SER A 2 -42.95 -26.39 -3.79
CA SER A 2 -42.70 -26.88 -5.13
C SER A 2 -41.46 -26.16 -5.70
N ALA A 3 -40.53 -26.91 -6.26
CA ALA A 3 -39.40 -26.32 -6.97
C ALA A 3 -39.87 -25.86 -8.36
N LEU A 4 -39.54 -24.62 -8.75
CA LEU A 4 -39.70 -24.14 -10.11
C LEU A 4 -38.47 -24.56 -10.92
N THR A 5 -38.65 -25.40 -11.92
CA THR A 5 -37.59 -25.76 -12.86
C THR A 5 -37.83 -25.00 -14.15
N VAL A 6 -36.96 -24.06 -14.51
CA VAL A 6 -37.00 -23.30 -15.78
C VAL A 6 -35.69 -23.53 -16.54
N GLY A 7 -35.83 -23.79 -17.86
CA GLY A 7 -34.67 -23.94 -18.74
C GLY A 7 -33.93 -22.61 -18.98
N THR A 8 -34.70 -21.51 -19.14
CA THR A 8 -34.15 -20.14 -19.32
C THR A 8 -35.16 -19.18 -18.73
N ALA A 9 -34.67 -18.19 -17.94
CA ALA A 9 -35.46 -17.09 -17.45
C ALA A 9 -34.82 -15.75 -17.94
N THR A 10 -35.64 -14.88 -18.53
CA THR A 10 -35.23 -13.52 -18.88
C THR A 10 -35.79 -12.55 -17.86
N VAL A 11 -34.90 -11.80 -17.23
CA VAL A 11 -35.25 -10.79 -16.24
C VAL A 11 -34.89 -9.40 -16.81
N SER A 12 -35.91 -8.58 -17.02
CA SER A 12 -35.76 -7.27 -17.71
C SER A 12 -35.37 -6.12 -16.80
N THR A 13 -35.52 -6.26 -15.49
CA THR A 13 -35.19 -5.19 -14.52
C THR A 13 -34.16 -5.63 -13.49
N SER A 14 -34.56 -6.49 -12.57
CA SER A 14 -33.66 -7.08 -11.58
C SER A 14 -34.19 -8.42 -11.12
N LEU A 15 -33.29 -9.34 -10.77
CA LEU A 15 -33.63 -10.59 -10.11
C LEU A 15 -33.46 -10.40 -8.61
N VAL A 16 -34.52 -10.67 -7.85
CA VAL A 16 -34.46 -10.73 -6.39
C VAL A 16 -34.57 -12.18 -5.96
N ALA A 17 -33.55 -12.69 -5.28
CA ALA A 17 -33.56 -14.04 -4.72
C ALA A 17 -33.28 -13.95 -3.21
N GLY A 18 -34.30 -14.26 -2.39
CA GLY A 18 -34.25 -13.99 -0.95
C GLY A 18 -34.21 -12.50 -0.68
N THR A 19 -33.17 -12.06 0.04
CA THR A 19 -32.91 -10.63 0.34
C THR A 19 -31.94 -9.98 -0.66
N ASN A 20 -31.41 -10.74 -1.62
CA ASN A 20 -30.39 -10.27 -2.55
C ASN A 20 -30.99 -9.78 -3.85
N THR A 21 -30.62 -8.58 -4.27
CA THR A 21 -30.93 -8.02 -5.59
C THR A 21 -29.72 -8.16 -6.49
N TYR A 22 -29.89 -8.87 -7.60
CA TYR A 22 -28.84 -9.09 -8.59
C TYR A 22 -28.87 -8.00 -9.67
N PRO A 23 -27.71 -7.54 -10.16
CA PRO A 23 -27.66 -6.60 -11.27
C PRO A 23 -28.24 -7.24 -12.54
N ASN A 24 -28.95 -6.46 -13.35
CA ASN A 24 -29.52 -6.89 -14.62
C ASN A 24 -28.58 -6.66 -15.82
N ASN A 25 -27.40 -6.15 -15.57
CA ASN A 25 -26.36 -5.93 -16.57
C ASN A 25 -25.28 -6.99 -16.48
N GLN A 26 -24.59 -7.20 -17.58
CA GLN A 26 -23.38 -7.98 -17.62
C GLN A 26 -22.23 -7.12 -17.07
N GLY A 27 -21.43 -7.66 -16.15
CA GLY A 27 -20.17 -7.04 -15.72
C GLY A 27 -19.14 -7.01 -16.85
N ASN A 28 -18.04 -6.30 -16.63
CA ASN A 28 -16.89 -6.36 -17.53
C ASN A 28 -16.16 -7.70 -17.38
N ASP A 29 -15.28 -7.99 -18.33
CA ASP A 29 -14.44 -9.19 -18.26
C ASP A 29 -13.59 -9.18 -16.98
N ASN A 30 -13.60 -10.28 -16.24
CA ASN A 30 -12.98 -10.46 -14.92
C ASN A 30 -13.66 -9.71 -13.75
N ASP A 31 -14.79 -9.04 -13.92
CA ASP A 31 -15.53 -8.52 -12.78
C ASP A 31 -16.04 -9.67 -11.88
N VAL A 32 -16.10 -9.39 -10.59
CA VAL A 32 -16.68 -10.28 -9.58
C VAL A 32 -17.96 -9.69 -9.02
N LEU A 33 -18.90 -10.54 -8.66
CA LEU A 33 -20.15 -10.11 -8.03
C LEU A 33 -19.88 -9.84 -6.55
N THR A 34 -20.01 -8.57 -6.16
CA THR A 34 -19.75 -8.11 -4.79
C THR A 34 -21.06 -7.72 -4.10
N THR A 35 -21.09 -7.82 -2.76
CA THR A 35 -22.23 -7.39 -1.93
C THR A 35 -21.90 -6.12 -1.16
N ASN A 36 -22.89 -5.24 -1.01
CA ASN A 36 -22.79 -4.07 -0.12
C ASN A 36 -23.15 -4.37 1.35
N GLY A 37 -23.39 -5.66 1.70
CA GLY A 37 -23.83 -6.07 3.03
C GLY A 37 -25.31 -5.80 3.34
N SER A 38 -26.06 -5.15 2.43
CA SER A 38 -27.48 -4.78 2.61
C SER A 38 -28.39 -5.42 1.55
N GLY A 39 -27.93 -6.52 0.93
CA GLY A 39 -28.71 -7.30 -0.03
C GLY A 39 -28.59 -6.82 -1.50
N THR A 40 -27.79 -5.77 -1.79
CA THR A 40 -27.52 -5.39 -3.19
C THR A 40 -26.22 -6.01 -3.67
N LEU A 41 -26.27 -6.63 -4.84
CA LEU A 41 -25.11 -7.18 -5.54
C LEU A 41 -24.75 -6.30 -6.73
N THR A 42 -23.46 -6.04 -6.93
CA THR A 42 -22.92 -5.27 -8.05
C THR A 42 -21.70 -5.94 -8.64
N TRP A 43 -21.50 -5.76 -9.95
CA TRP A 43 -20.25 -6.14 -10.59
C TRP A 43 -19.16 -5.13 -10.23
N SER A 44 -18.03 -5.62 -9.81
CA SER A 44 -16.86 -4.80 -9.45
C SER A 44 -15.58 -5.50 -9.90
N ALA A 45 -14.58 -4.73 -10.27
CA ALA A 45 -13.26 -5.30 -10.45
C ALA A 45 -12.81 -6.02 -9.16
N PRO A 46 -12.11 -7.16 -9.25
CA PRO A 46 -11.60 -7.86 -8.08
C PRO A 46 -10.77 -6.91 -7.20
N ALA A 47 -11.08 -6.85 -5.92
CA ALA A 47 -10.29 -6.08 -4.99
C ALA A 47 -8.87 -6.66 -4.92
N GLY A 48 -7.88 -5.91 -5.32
CA GLY A 48 -6.46 -6.26 -5.18
C GLY A 48 -5.94 -7.37 -6.10
N GLY A 49 -6.68 -7.75 -7.15
CA GLY A 49 -6.31 -8.82 -8.08
C GLY A 49 -5.54 -8.40 -9.33
N GLY A 50 -4.85 -7.30 -9.32
CA GLY A 50 -3.91 -6.96 -10.41
C GLY A 50 -2.68 -7.84 -10.33
N GLY A 51 -2.65 -8.94 -11.07
CA GLY A 51 -1.60 -9.94 -11.21
C GLY A 51 -0.17 -9.53 -10.87
N GLY A 52 0.16 -9.33 -9.59
CA GLY A 52 1.52 -9.07 -9.13
C GLY A 52 2.13 -7.72 -9.52
N LYS A 53 1.34 -6.76 -10.04
CA LYS A 53 1.83 -5.40 -10.34
C LYS A 53 1.63 -4.51 -9.11
N GLU A 54 2.70 -3.87 -8.68
CA GLU A 54 2.65 -2.87 -7.63
C GLU A 54 2.58 -1.46 -8.24
N THR A 55 1.90 -0.56 -7.54
CA THR A 55 1.82 0.85 -7.96
C THR A 55 3.10 1.58 -7.55
N ILE A 56 3.59 2.44 -8.45
CA ILE A 56 4.78 3.27 -8.22
C ILE A 56 4.37 4.74 -8.19
N VAL A 57 4.75 5.45 -7.13
CA VAL A 57 4.82 6.91 -7.14
C VAL A 57 6.19 7.32 -7.66
N ASN A 58 6.23 7.91 -8.87
CA ASN A 58 7.45 8.45 -9.46
C ASN A 58 7.46 9.98 -9.29
N SER A 59 8.45 10.51 -8.58
CA SER A 59 8.55 11.93 -8.22
C SER A 59 9.87 12.54 -8.66
N SER A 60 9.80 13.72 -9.26
CA SER A 60 10.97 14.55 -9.58
C SER A 60 11.32 15.57 -8.48
N SER A 61 10.69 15.48 -7.30
CA SER A 61 11.01 16.35 -6.16
C SER A 61 12.19 15.78 -5.37
N ALA A 62 13.01 16.65 -4.81
CA ALA A 62 14.07 16.26 -3.88
C ALA A 62 13.47 15.81 -2.54
N ILE A 63 13.98 14.72 -1.98
CA ILE A 63 13.59 14.27 -0.63
C ILE A 63 14.28 15.15 0.41
N SER A 64 13.50 15.62 1.38
CA SER A 64 13.99 16.26 2.62
C SER A 64 12.87 16.35 3.66
N GLY A 65 13.19 16.55 4.95
CA GLY A 65 12.20 16.71 6.00
C GLY A 65 11.36 15.47 6.25
N THR A 66 10.02 15.59 6.32
CA THR A 66 9.12 14.45 6.52
C THR A 66 8.55 13.98 5.19
N LEU A 67 8.83 12.73 4.84
CA LEU A 67 8.32 12.05 3.66
C LEU A 67 7.18 11.11 4.06
N ASN A 68 5.96 11.39 3.58
CA ASN A 68 4.82 10.51 3.79
C ASN A 68 4.79 9.43 2.72
N LEU A 69 4.75 8.17 3.16
CA LEU A 69 4.55 7.00 2.31
C LEU A 69 3.15 6.46 2.57
N ASP A 70 2.23 6.74 1.62
CA ASP A 70 0.81 6.43 1.73
C ASP A 70 0.53 5.09 1.03
N PHE A 71 0.18 4.06 1.80
CA PHE A 71 -0.03 2.69 1.30
C PHE A 71 -1.13 2.61 0.24
N GLU A 72 -2.22 3.37 0.41
CA GLU A 72 -3.32 3.43 -0.55
C GLU A 72 -2.91 4.07 -1.90
N SER A 73 -1.81 4.83 -1.92
CA SER A 73 -1.27 5.44 -3.14
C SER A 73 -0.29 4.52 -3.87
N ALA A 74 0.65 3.93 -3.14
CA ALA A 74 1.66 3.04 -3.71
C ALA A 74 2.43 2.27 -2.63
N GLN A 75 3.10 1.21 -3.04
CA GLN A 75 4.07 0.47 -2.23
C GLN A 75 5.50 0.82 -2.62
N ILE A 76 5.70 1.33 -3.84
CA ILE A 76 7.02 1.71 -4.36
C ILE A 76 7.04 3.23 -4.57
N TYR A 77 8.04 3.87 -4.01
CA TYR A 77 8.30 5.31 -4.15
C TYR A 77 9.65 5.51 -4.81
N HIS A 78 9.67 6.21 -5.94
CA HIS A 78 10.89 6.47 -6.72
C HIS A 78 11.10 7.99 -6.87
N TYR A 79 12.13 8.50 -6.22
CA TYR A 79 12.52 9.90 -6.27
C TYR A 79 13.74 10.06 -7.16
N THR A 80 13.56 10.78 -8.28
CA THR A 80 14.57 10.94 -9.34
C THR A 80 15.43 12.18 -9.21
N ALA A 81 15.03 13.16 -8.37
CA ALA A 81 15.89 14.29 -8.03
C ALA A 81 16.83 13.91 -6.88
N ASN A 82 18.03 14.48 -6.90
CA ASN A 82 18.99 14.31 -5.80
C ASN A 82 18.38 14.74 -4.47
N ALA A 83 18.52 13.92 -3.44
CA ALA A 83 18.06 14.25 -2.09
C ALA A 83 18.63 15.60 -1.64
N GLY A 84 17.79 16.41 -1.01
CA GLY A 84 18.14 17.77 -0.58
C GLY A 84 18.49 17.89 0.91
N GLY A 85 18.27 16.83 1.68
CA GLY A 85 18.55 16.78 3.12
C GLY A 85 18.19 15.42 3.70
N ASN A 86 18.62 15.12 4.92
CA ASN A 86 18.16 13.94 5.63
C ASN A 86 16.66 14.01 5.87
N TRP A 87 16.01 12.86 5.96
CA TRP A 87 14.55 12.80 6.04
C TRP A 87 14.04 11.79 7.08
N THR A 88 12.82 12.04 7.50
CA THR A 88 12.02 11.10 8.27
C THR A 88 10.96 10.48 7.35
N VAL A 89 10.82 9.16 7.30
CA VAL A 89 9.67 8.54 6.67
C VAL A 89 8.52 8.44 7.66
N ASN A 90 7.31 8.73 7.19
CA ASN A 90 6.06 8.55 7.93
C ASN A 90 5.13 7.65 7.13
N PHE A 91 4.93 6.43 7.61
CA PHE A 91 4.07 5.43 6.97
C PHE A 91 2.63 5.66 7.39
N ARG A 92 1.72 5.75 6.40
CA ARG A 92 0.29 6.00 6.60
C ARG A 92 -0.54 5.12 5.68
N GLY A 93 -1.86 5.01 5.96
CA GLY A 93 -2.82 4.52 4.98
C GLY A 93 -2.95 5.50 3.82
N SER A 94 -3.31 6.76 4.14
CA SER A 94 -3.38 7.90 3.21
C SER A 94 -3.22 9.22 3.96
N SER A 95 -3.44 10.36 3.29
CA SER A 95 -3.44 11.68 3.96
C SER A 95 -4.54 11.83 5.02
N SER A 96 -5.60 11.03 4.96
CA SER A 96 -6.77 11.07 5.85
C SER A 96 -7.02 9.77 6.61
N VAL A 97 -6.30 8.70 6.27
CA VAL A 97 -6.45 7.36 6.87
C VAL A 97 -5.15 6.92 7.50
N THR A 98 -5.20 6.49 8.74
CA THR A 98 -4.03 5.97 9.44
C THR A 98 -3.66 4.58 8.92
N LEU A 99 -2.38 4.22 8.98
CA LEU A 99 -1.94 2.85 8.69
C LEU A 99 -2.58 1.86 9.67
N ASN A 100 -2.81 2.32 10.91
CA ASN A 100 -3.51 1.50 11.91
C ASN A 100 -4.92 1.09 11.49
N ASN A 101 -5.64 1.96 10.75
CA ASN A 101 -6.98 1.64 10.24
C ASN A 101 -6.95 0.89 8.90
N THR A 102 -5.84 0.99 8.16
CA THR A 102 -5.66 0.29 6.87
C THR A 102 -5.31 -1.19 7.05
N MET A 103 -4.57 -1.52 8.12
CA MET A 103 -4.11 -2.88 8.38
C MET A 103 -4.90 -3.55 9.50
N ASP A 104 -5.21 -4.82 9.34
CA ASP A 104 -5.68 -5.68 10.42
C ASP A 104 -4.51 -6.24 11.26
N THR A 105 -4.78 -6.66 12.49
CA THR A 105 -3.79 -7.36 13.31
C THR A 105 -3.34 -8.64 12.61
N ASN A 106 -2.04 -8.95 12.67
CA ASN A 106 -1.37 -10.06 11.98
C ASN A 106 -1.24 -9.88 10.45
N GLN A 107 -1.42 -8.66 9.94
CA GLN A 107 -1.06 -8.33 8.56
C GLN A 107 0.34 -7.72 8.49
N SER A 108 0.96 -7.85 7.33
CA SER A 108 2.21 -7.18 6.98
C SER A 108 2.11 -6.54 5.60
N LEU A 109 2.89 -5.48 5.40
CA LEU A 109 3.06 -4.83 4.11
C LEU A 109 4.52 -4.41 3.94
N THR A 110 4.91 -4.13 2.69
CA THR A 110 6.27 -3.68 2.37
C THR A 110 6.20 -2.39 1.57
N PHE A 111 7.04 -1.42 1.97
CA PHE A 111 7.36 -0.24 1.17
C PHE A 111 8.78 -0.33 0.64
N VAL A 112 8.98 0.12 -0.59
CA VAL A 112 10.31 0.32 -1.20
C VAL A 112 10.46 1.78 -1.58
N LEU A 113 11.55 2.40 -1.13
CA LEU A 113 11.88 3.79 -1.43
C LEU A 113 13.22 3.83 -2.19
N TYR A 114 13.19 4.33 -3.41
CA TYR A 114 14.37 4.67 -4.20
C TYR A 114 14.63 6.18 -4.06
N SER A 115 15.83 6.53 -3.62
CA SER A 115 16.26 7.91 -3.41
C SER A 115 17.51 8.20 -4.22
N GLN A 116 17.38 9.04 -5.26
CA GLN A 116 18.53 9.53 -6.01
C GLN A 116 19.42 10.40 -5.10
N GLN A 117 20.74 10.15 -5.16
CA GLN A 117 21.75 10.89 -4.41
C GLN A 117 22.64 11.68 -5.36
N GLY A 118 23.05 12.86 -4.92
CA GLY A 118 24.03 13.68 -5.61
C GLY A 118 25.46 13.51 -5.05
N SER A 119 26.33 14.48 -5.33
CA SER A 119 27.68 14.54 -4.76
C SER A 119 27.70 14.68 -3.23
N THR A 120 26.65 15.27 -2.64
CA THR A 120 26.37 15.21 -1.21
C THR A 120 25.25 14.18 -1.01
N ALA A 121 25.53 13.13 -0.26
CA ALA A 121 24.55 12.10 0.02
C ALA A 121 23.81 12.37 1.35
N TYR A 122 22.51 12.11 1.32
CA TYR A 122 21.63 12.20 2.48
C TYR A 122 20.98 10.84 2.74
N TYR A 123 20.37 10.65 3.90
CA TYR A 123 19.83 9.35 4.29
C TYR A 123 18.58 9.48 5.17
N ASN A 124 17.83 8.41 5.26
CA ASN A 124 16.71 8.31 6.18
C ASN A 124 17.23 8.20 7.63
N ASN A 125 16.90 9.17 8.47
CA ASN A 125 17.34 9.25 9.86
C ASN A 125 16.18 9.28 10.88
N GLY A 126 14.94 9.16 10.42
CA GLY A 126 13.76 9.11 11.28
C GLY A 126 12.66 8.24 10.71
N TRP A 127 11.86 7.61 11.58
CA TRP A 127 10.78 6.71 11.19
C TRP A 127 9.57 6.96 12.06
N GLN A 128 8.41 7.06 11.40
CA GLN A 128 7.12 7.25 12.05
C GLN A 128 6.07 6.32 11.43
N ILE A 129 5.10 5.94 12.21
CA ILE A 129 3.82 5.38 11.75
C ILE A 129 2.74 6.31 12.28
N ASP A 130 1.91 6.84 11.36
CA ASP A 130 0.82 7.75 11.70
C ASP A 130 1.30 8.94 12.56
N GLY A 131 2.48 9.50 12.25
CA GLY A 131 3.11 10.60 12.98
C GLY A 131 3.80 10.20 14.29
N SER A 132 3.68 8.95 14.73
CA SER A 132 4.30 8.46 15.98
C SER A 132 5.66 7.84 15.71
N GLY A 133 6.70 8.28 16.42
CA GLY A 133 8.07 7.79 16.28
C GLY A 133 8.19 6.27 16.50
N LYS A 134 8.97 5.61 15.66
CA LYS A 134 9.25 4.17 15.70
C LYS A 134 10.73 3.92 15.53
N THR A 135 11.21 2.77 16.00
CA THR A 135 12.61 2.33 15.82
C THR A 135 12.61 1.03 15.01
N PRO A 136 13.03 1.07 13.73
CA PRO A 136 13.17 -0.13 12.92
C PRO A 136 14.28 -1.04 13.43
N LYS A 137 14.15 -2.35 13.14
CA LYS A 137 15.25 -3.31 13.20
C LYS A 137 15.88 -3.42 11.83
N TRP A 138 17.17 -3.17 11.75
CA TRP A 138 17.95 -3.18 10.52
C TRP A 138 18.56 -4.54 10.24
N LEU A 139 18.54 -4.94 8.96
CA LEU A 139 19.15 -6.19 8.51
C LEU A 139 20.67 -6.14 8.72
N GLY A 140 21.27 -7.28 9.07
CA GLY A 140 22.73 -7.43 9.22
C GLY A 140 23.29 -6.97 10.56
N GLY A 141 22.48 -6.38 11.45
CA GLY A 141 22.93 -5.98 12.79
C GLY A 141 23.83 -4.73 12.83
N PHE A 142 23.95 -4.00 11.70
CA PHE A 142 24.80 -2.78 11.60
C PHE A 142 24.17 -1.53 12.21
N GLY A 143 22.99 -1.64 12.79
CA GLY A 143 22.25 -0.50 13.33
C GLY A 143 21.55 0.32 12.27
N THR A 144 21.12 1.53 12.65
CA THR A 144 20.48 2.48 11.75
C THR A 144 21.47 3.03 10.74
N PRO A 145 21.04 3.30 9.48
CA PRO A 145 21.89 4.02 8.53
C PRO A 145 22.39 5.34 9.11
N ASN A 146 23.63 5.65 8.85
CA ASN A 146 24.29 6.89 9.28
C ASN A 146 24.84 7.70 8.09
N SER A 147 24.67 7.20 6.87
CA SER A 147 25.07 7.86 5.63
C SER A 147 24.25 7.35 4.45
N GLY A 148 24.15 8.17 3.39
CA GLY A 148 23.78 7.76 2.05
C GLY A 148 25.01 7.47 1.19
N HIS A 149 24.79 7.09 -0.07
CA HIS A 149 25.84 6.77 -1.06
C HIS A 149 25.88 7.84 -2.15
N THR A 150 27.01 8.53 -2.29
CA THR A 150 27.15 9.63 -3.25
C THR A 150 27.02 9.15 -4.70
N ASN A 151 26.33 9.95 -5.54
CA ASN A 151 26.11 9.70 -6.97
C ASN A 151 25.48 8.32 -7.29
N SER A 152 24.63 7.84 -6.39
CA SER A 152 24.00 6.52 -6.44
C SER A 152 22.49 6.64 -6.27
N VAL A 153 21.78 5.54 -6.38
CA VAL A 153 20.38 5.43 -5.95
C VAL A 153 20.34 4.58 -4.69
N ASP A 154 20.10 5.22 -3.55
CA ASP A 154 19.85 4.48 -2.31
C ASP A 154 18.47 3.82 -2.35
N VAL A 155 18.40 2.57 -1.91
CA VAL A 155 17.17 1.79 -1.83
C VAL A 155 16.91 1.38 -0.41
N TYR A 156 15.78 1.80 0.10
CA TYR A 156 15.29 1.42 1.42
C TYR A 156 14.09 0.48 1.27
N THR A 157 14.13 -0.64 1.94
CA THR A 157 12.99 -1.56 2.03
C THR A 157 12.53 -1.61 3.47
N TYR A 158 11.22 -1.44 3.68
CA TYR A 158 10.59 -1.48 5.00
C TYR A 158 9.46 -2.50 4.99
N THR A 159 9.61 -3.57 5.77
CA THR A 159 8.51 -4.49 6.06
C THR A 159 7.89 -4.11 7.39
N ILE A 160 6.61 -3.78 7.37
CA ILE A 160 5.84 -3.36 8.54
C ILE A 160 4.87 -4.46 8.89
N MET A 161 4.89 -4.92 10.14
CA MET A 161 3.96 -5.90 10.67
C MET A 161 3.10 -5.23 11.76
N LYS A 162 1.79 -5.34 11.64
CA LYS A 162 0.86 -4.95 12.70
C LYS A 162 0.58 -6.16 13.59
N ILE A 163 0.96 -6.08 14.86
CA ILE A 163 0.80 -7.17 15.84
C ILE A 163 -0.28 -6.86 16.89
N GLY A 164 -0.82 -5.66 16.87
CA GLY A 164 -1.90 -5.20 17.75
C GLY A 164 -2.38 -3.81 17.38
N ASN A 165 -3.34 -3.28 18.11
CA ASN A 165 -3.82 -1.91 17.91
C ASN A 165 -2.70 -0.91 18.21
N ASN A 166 -2.31 -0.09 17.20
CA ASN A 166 -1.17 0.82 17.24
C ASN A 166 0.19 0.15 17.58
N ASP A 167 0.25 -1.18 17.55
CA ASP A 167 1.47 -1.95 17.80
C ASP A 167 2.04 -2.53 16.52
N PHE A 168 3.20 -1.99 16.12
CA PHE A 168 3.87 -2.30 14.87
C PHE A 168 5.32 -2.69 15.09
N ARG A 169 5.83 -3.55 14.19
CA ARG A 169 7.25 -3.86 14.03
C ARG A 169 7.68 -3.45 12.64
N ILE A 170 8.82 -2.76 12.55
CA ILE A 170 9.44 -2.37 11.28
C ILE A 170 10.76 -3.11 11.15
N TYR A 171 10.91 -3.85 10.06
CA TYR A 171 12.15 -4.46 9.63
C TYR A 171 12.63 -3.73 8.39
N ALA A 172 13.88 -3.28 8.39
CA ALA A 172 14.38 -2.39 7.36
C ALA A 172 15.74 -2.84 6.81
N ASN A 173 15.99 -2.46 5.58
CA ASN A 173 17.26 -2.63 4.89
C ASN A 173 17.58 -1.38 4.08
N GLN A 174 18.86 -1.02 3.98
CA GLN A 174 19.38 -0.04 3.03
C GLN A 174 20.39 -0.72 2.11
N ASN A 175 20.27 -0.45 0.83
CA ASN A 175 21.21 -0.87 -0.19
C ASN A 175 21.35 0.26 -1.22
N PHE A 176 22.16 0.10 -2.27
CA PHE A 176 22.29 1.12 -3.30
C PHE A 176 22.64 0.52 -4.68
N TYR A 177 22.32 1.28 -5.72
CA TYR A 177 22.75 1.05 -7.11
C TYR A 177 23.68 2.19 -7.56
N THR A 178 24.73 1.84 -8.28
CA THR A 178 25.68 2.78 -8.89
C THR A 178 25.42 2.94 -10.37
#